data_161cba11e82267b0c33d14fc8d54d2ca
#
_entry.id   161cba11e82267b0c33d14fc8d54d2ca
#
_cell.length_a   1.000
_cell.length_b   1.000
_cell.length_c   1.000
_cell.angle_alpha   90.00
_cell.angle_beta   90.00
_cell.angle_gamma   90.00
#
_symmetry.space_group_name_H-M   'P 1'
#
loop_
_entity.id
_entity.type
_entity.pdbx_description
1 polymer ?
#
loop_
_entity_poly.entity_id
_entity_poly.type
_entity_poly.pdbx_seq_one_letter_code
_entity_poly.pdbx_strand_id
1 'polypeptide(L)'
;MKIDKSLLDDLTQKTKASPRLRMNLDLRNSAEDGSQRMLNALEPGTILPIHRHTRSTETVVLIRGSVRQNYLNPDGSLAQSFIAAAGTSPNASSADCIGFSVPAGQWHNTECLESGTVFIECKDGAYAPLGPEDVLG
;
A
#
# COMPACT_ATOMS: atom_id res chain seq x y z
N MET A 1 7.33 1.49 20.59
CA MET A 1 6.91 0.30 19.79
C MET A 1 8.02 -0.08 18.84
N LYS A 2 8.24 -1.38 18.65
CA LYS A 2 9.19 -1.88 17.65
C LYS A 2 8.44 -2.41 16.45
N ILE A 3 8.93 -2.13 15.25
CA ILE A 3 8.48 -2.79 14.03
C ILE A 3 9.46 -3.94 13.80
N ASP A 4 9.08 -5.13 14.25
CA ASP A 4 9.91 -6.33 14.25
C ASP A 4 9.16 -7.53 13.64
N LYS A 5 9.84 -8.66 13.54
CA LYS A 5 9.28 -9.87 12.94
C LYS A 5 7.97 -10.29 13.64
N SER A 6 7.94 -10.19 14.96
CA SER A 6 6.75 -10.56 15.75
C SER A 6 5.54 -9.70 15.38
N LEU A 7 5.72 -8.39 15.26
CA LEU A 7 4.65 -7.48 14.84
C LEU A 7 4.16 -7.80 13.43
N LEU A 8 5.09 -8.04 12.49
CA LEU A 8 4.75 -8.35 11.10
C LEU A 8 3.99 -9.67 11.01
N ASP A 9 4.42 -10.69 11.76
CA ASP A 9 3.75 -11.99 11.79
C ASP A 9 2.34 -11.89 12.38
N ASP A 10 2.17 -11.14 13.47
CA ASP A 10 0.87 -10.91 14.09
C ASP A 10 -0.09 -10.19 13.12
N LEU A 11 0.40 -9.16 12.47
CA LEU A 11 -0.39 -8.40 11.49
C LEU A 11 -0.79 -9.27 10.30
N THR A 12 0.13 -10.13 9.84
CA THR A 12 -0.14 -11.08 8.76
C THR A 12 -1.22 -12.10 9.16
N GLN A 13 -1.19 -12.62 10.38
CA GLN A 13 -2.22 -13.55 10.84
C GLN A 13 -3.60 -12.88 10.87
N LYS A 14 -3.68 -11.66 11.34
CA LYS A 14 -4.93 -10.88 11.32
C LYS A 14 -5.41 -10.62 9.89
N THR A 15 -4.49 -10.35 8.98
CA THR A 15 -4.78 -10.12 7.56
C THR A 15 -5.40 -11.37 6.92
N LYS A 16 -4.82 -12.55 7.18
CA LYS A 16 -5.35 -13.83 6.68
C LYS A 16 -6.75 -14.13 7.21
N ALA A 17 -7.07 -13.71 8.42
CA ALA A 17 -8.36 -13.89 9.04
C ALA A 17 -9.39 -12.84 8.59
N SER A 18 -8.96 -11.77 7.94
CA SER A 18 -9.84 -10.71 7.45
C SER A 18 -10.57 -11.14 6.18
N PRO A 19 -11.89 -10.93 6.06
CA PRO A 19 -12.61 -11.21 4.81
C PRO A 19 -12.07 -10.43 3.61
N ARG A 20 -11.48 -9.26 3.85
CA ARG A 20 -10.92 -8.41 2.79
C ARG A 20 -9.46 -8.74 2.48
N LEU A 21 -8.82 -9.65 3.23
CA LEU A 21 -7.42 -10.05 3.06
C LEU A 21 -6.46 -8.85 3.11
N ARG A 22 -6.79 -7.86 3.94
CA ARG A 22 -5.95 -6.69 4.20
C ARG A 22 -6.24 -6.10 5.57
N MET A 23 -5.20 -5.58 6.21
CA MET A 23 -5.26 -4.91 7.50
C MET A 23 -4.27 -3.76 7.50
N ASN A 24 -4.55 -2.75 8.30
CA ASN A 24 -3.59 -1.68 8.55
C ASN A 24 -3.35 -1.50 10.04
N LEU A 25 -2.19 -0.96 10.36
CA LEU A 25 -1.84 -0.49 11.69
C LEU A 25 -1.51 0.98 11.58
N ASP A 26 -2.36 1.82 12.16
CA ASP A 26 -2.21 3.27 12.13
C ASP A 26 -1.10 3.70 13.11
N LEU A 27 -0.14 4.46 12.60
CA LEU A 27 0.99 4.96 13.38
C LEU A 27 0.86 6.45 13.70
N ARG A 28 -0.24 7.09 13.33
CA ARG A 28 -0.47 8.51 13.62
C ARG A 28 -0.56 8.75 15.12
N ASN A 29 -0.18 9.95 15.55
CA ASN A 29 -0.33 10.36 16.95
C ASN A 29 -1.79 10.69 17.28
N SER A 30 -2.57 11.14 16.29
CA SER A 30 -3.98 11.50 16.44
C SER A 30 -4.68 11.46 15.08
N ALA A 31 -6.00 11.56 15.10
CA ALA A 31 -6.80 11.62 13.87
C ALA A 31 -6.50 12.87 13.03
N GLU A 32 -6.02 13.94 13.65
CA GLU A 32 -5.69 15.21 13.00
C GLU A 32 -4.21 15.31 12.62
N ASP A 33 -3.43 14.25 12.84
CA ASP A 33 -2.01 14.24 12.53
C ASP A 33 -1.78 14.49 11.03
N GLY A 34 -1.07 15.55 10.71
CA GLY A 34 -0.73 15.94 9.34
C GLY A 34 0.36 15.06 8.71
N SER A 35 0.91 14.12 9.46
CA SER A 35 1.88 13.13 8.97
C SER A 35 1.25 11.75 9.03
N GLN A 36 0.53 11.37 7.98
CA GLN A 36 -0.10 10.06 7.91
C GLN A 36 0.95 8.97 7.71
N ARG A 37 0.92 7.97 8.58
CA ARG A 37 1.85 6.83 8.56
C ARG A 37 1.10 5.59 8.98
N MET A 38 1.25 4.52 8.21
CA MET A 38 0.64 3.23 8.59
C MET A 38 1.42 2.06 8.02
N LEU A 39 1.31 0.93 8.69
CA LEU A 39 1.68 -0.35 8.11
C LEU A 39 0.45 -0.94 7.42
N ASN A 40 0.62 -1.39 6.20
CA ASN A 40 -0.39 -2.13 5.47
C ASN A 40 0.08 -3.55 5.28
N ALA A 41 -0.76 -4.52 5.65
CA ALA A 41 -0.53 -5.93 5.42
C ALA A 41 -1.55 -6.45 4.41
N LEU A 42 -1.06 -7.15 3.40
CA LEU A 42 -1.87 -7.69 2.31
C LEU A 42 -1.62 -9.18 2.14
N GLU A 43 -2.67 -9.89 1.75
CA GLU A 43 -2.55 -11.28 1.27
C GLU A 43 -2.97 -11.35 -0.20
N PRO A 44 -2.45 -12.33 -0.97
CA PRO A 44 -2.90 -12.55 -2.34
C PRO A 44 -4.41 -12.76 -2.40
N GLY A 45 -5.05 -12.15 -3.37
CA GLY A 45 -6.50 -12.20 -3.52
C GLY A 45 -7.21 -10.96 -2.98
N THR A 46 -6.55 -10.11 -2.19
CA THR A 46 -7.14 -8.83 -1.78
C THR A 46 -7.40 -7.95 -3.01
N ILE A 47 -8.56 -7.29 -3.03
CA ILE A 47 -8.96 -6.40 -4.11
C ILE A 47 -8.91 -4.97 -3.59
N LEU A 48 -8.04 -4.16 -4.19
CA LEU A 48 -7.93 -2.75 -3.90
C LEU A 48 -8.49 -1.95 -5.07
N PRO A 49 -9.41 -1.00 -4.82
CA PRO A 49 -9.98 -0.22 -5.91
C PRO A 49 -8.93 0.69 -6.56
N ILE A 50 -9.16 1.02 -7.83
CA ILE A 50 -8.40 2.07 -8.50
C ILE A 50 -8.86 3.40 -7.93
N HIS A 51 -7.94 4.18 -7.36
CA HIS A 51 -8.26 5.44 -6.69
C HIS A 51 -7.12 6.44 -6.83
N ARG A 52 -7.37 7.66 -6.38
CA ARG A 52 -6.38 8.73 -6.30
C ARG A 52 -6.54 9.51 -5.00
N HIS A 53 -5.44 10.13 -4.57
CA HIS A 53 -5.45 11.14 -3.51
C HIS A 53 -5.12 12.48 -4.14
N THR A 54 -6.05 13.43 -4.11
CA THR A 54 -5.88 14.69 -4.85
C THR A 54 -4.98 15.70 -4.15
N ARG A 55 -4.77 15.55 -2.83
CA ARG A 55 -4.04 16.51 -1.99
C ARG A 55 -2.79 15.95 -1.33
N SER A 56 -2.50 14.68 -1.53
CA SER A 56 -1.39 14.02 -0.84
C SER A 56 -0.54 13.24 -1.82
N THR A 57 0.77 13.29 -1.62
CA THR A 57 1.70 12.36 -2.22
C THR A 57 1.88 11.19 -1.25
N GLU A 58 1.80 9.98 -1.77
CA GLU A 58 1.96 8.76 -1.01
C GLU A 58 3.34 8.17 -1.26
N THR A 59 4.04 7.76 -0.22
CA THR A 59 5.31 7.05 -0.34
C THR A 59 5.17 5.69 0.33
N VAL A 60 5.56 4.64 -0.39
CA VAL A 60 5.46 3.25 0.04
C VAL A 60 6.83 2.59 -0.02
N VAL A 61 7.20 1.89 1.05
CA VAL A 61 8.42 1.08 1.09
C VAL A 61 8.07 -0.32 1.59
N LEU A 62 8.48 -1.34 0.83
CA LEU A 62 8.22 -2.73 1.18
C LEU A 62 9.14 -3.15 2.33
N ILE A 63 8.53 -3.61 3.44
CA ILE A 63 9.24 -4.15 4.59
C ILE A 63 9.40 -5.66 4.43
N ARG A 64 8.34 -6.34 3.92
CA ARG A 64 8.32 -7.78 3.67
C ARG A 64 7.41 -8.04 2.47
N GLY A 65 7.77 -9.01 1.64
CA GLY A 65 6.94 -9.41 0.53
C GLY A 65 7.11 -8.56 -0.73
N SER A 66 6.12 -8.61 -1.59
CA SER A 66 6.14 -7.95 -2.90
C SER A 66 4.75 -7.59 -3.40
N VAL A 67 4.71 -6.53 -4.20
CA VAL A 67 3.47 -6.03 -4.82
C VAL A 67 3.73 -5.66 -6.27
N ARG A 68 2.67 -5.66 -7.07
CA ARG A 68 2.62 -4.98 -8.36
C ARG A 68 1.90 -3.66 -8.16
N GLN A 69 2.54 -2.56 -8.53
CA GLN A 69 1.94 -1.23 -8.50
C GLN A 69 1.53 -0.84 -9.90
N ASN A 70 0.29 -0.40 -10.05
CA ASN A 70 -0.25 0.07 -11.31
C ASN A 70 -0.58 1.56 -11.23
N TYR A 71 -0.11 2.32 -12.21
CA TYR A 71 -0.53 3.70 -12.45
C TYR A 71 -1.43 3.70 -13.67
N LEU A 72 -2.57 4.37 -13.57
CA LEU A 72 -3.58 4.38 -14.61
C LEU A 72 -3.86 5.79 -15.08
N ASN A 73 -4.31 5.89 -16.33
CA ASN A 73 -4.82 7.12 -16.90
C ASN A 73 -6.24 7.38 -16.36
N PRO A 74 -6.76 8.61 -16.48
CA PRO A 74 -8.12 8.91 -16.01
C PRO A 74 -9.22 8.07 -16.68
N ASP A 75 -8.98 7.54 -17.88
CA ASP A 75 -9.90 6.65 -18.58
C ASP A 75 -9.83 5.19 -18.10
N GLY A 76 -8.97 4.89 -17.11
CA GLY A 76 -8.77 3.55 -16.57
C GLY A 76 -7.76 2.69 -17.32
N SER A 77 -7.19 3.18 -18.42
CA SER A 77 -6.14 2.45 -19.13
C SER A 77 -4.82 2.47 -18.36
N LEU A 78 -4.03 1.41 -18.51
CA LEU A 78 -2.75 1.26 -17.83
C LEU A 78 -1.71 2.24 -18.41
N ALA A 79 -1.14 3.08 -17.54
CA ALA A 79 -0.05 3.98 -17.92
C ALA A 79 1.32 3.35 -17.61
N GLN A 80 1.46 2.70 -16.45
CA GLN A 80 2.71 2.10 -16.01
C GLN A 80 2.41 0.99 -15.00
N SER A 81 3.21 -0.07 -15.03
CA SER A 81 3.15 -1.15 -14.04
C SER A 81 4.56 -1.60 -13.71
N PHE A 82 4.81 -1.85 -12.42
CA PHE A 82 6.11 -2.32 -11.96
C PHE A 82 5.96 -3.14 -10.68
N ILE A 83 7.02 -3.88 -10.34
CA ILE A 83 7.07 -4.74 -9.15
C ILE A 83 8.00 -4.10 -8.12
N ALA A 84 7.49 -3.95 -6.90
CA ALA A 84 8.27 -3.56 -5.74
C ALA A 84 8.36 -4.74 -4.77
N ALA A 85 9.55 -5.01 -4.24
CA ALA A 85 9.77 -6.12 -3.32
C ALA A 85 10.78 -5.74 -2.23
N ALA A 86 10.53 -6.26 -1.01
CA ALA A 86 11.52 -6.17 0.05
C ALA A 86 12.77 -6.99 -0.31
N GLY A 87 13.92 -6.59 0.23
CA GLY A 87 15.19 -7.28 -0.07
C GLY A 87 15.21 -8.75 0.34
N THR A 88 14.36 -9.15 1.31
CA THR A 88 14.22 -10.53 1.77
C THR A 88 13.21 -11.35 0.97
N SER A 89 12.49 -10.72 0.04
CA SER A 89 11.50 -11.41 -0.79
C SER A 89 12.18 -12.35 -1.79
N PRO A 90 11.59 -13.53 -2.07
CA PRO A 90 12.05 -14.37 -3.19
C PRO A 90 11.92 -13.66 -4.55
N ASN A 91 11.12 -12.60 -4.63
CA ASN A 91 10.94 -11.80 -5.85
C ASN A 91 11.92 -10.61 -5.93
N ALA A 92 12.82 -10.45 -4.96
CA ALA A 92 13.71 -9.28 -4.89
C ALA A 92 14.61 -9.14 -6.12
N SER A 93 15.15 -10.25 -6.66
CA SER A 93 16.05 -10.21 -7.80
C SER A 93 15.38 -9.81 -9.12
N SER A 94 14.06 -10.00 -9.23
CA SER A 94 13.28 -9.66 -10.43
C SER A 94 12.46 -8.39 -10.25
N ALA A 95 12.51 -7.76 -9.08
CA ALA A 95 11.76 -6.54 -8.78
C ALA A 95 12.43 -5.31 -9.41
N ASP A 96 11.62 -4.32 -9.74
CA ASP A 96 12.07 -3.04 -10.29
C ASP A 96 12.58 -2.11 -9.20
N CYS A 97 12.05 -2.22 -7.99
CA CYS A 97 12.34 -1.31 -6.88
C CYS A 97 11.97 -1.93 -5.52
N ILE A 98 12.31 -1.22 -4.44
CA ILE A 98 11.91 -1.59 -3.07
C ILE A 98 10.76 -0.71 -2.56
N GLY A 99 10.45 0.36 -3.25
CA GLY A 99 9.40 1.30 -2.87
C GLY A 99 9.16 2.30 -3.97
N PHE A 100 8.15 3.14 -3.79
CA PHE A 100 7.72 4.10 -4.81
C PHE A 100 6.97 5.26 -4.17
N SER A 101 6.83 6.35 -4.94
CA SER A 101 5.96 7.46 -4.57
C SER A 101 4.83 7.57 -5.59
N VAL A 102 3.62 7.85 -5.09
CA VAL A 102 2.44 8.10 -5.89
C VAL A 102 2.13 9.59 -5.80
N PRO A 103 2.33 10.36 -6.88
CA PRO A 103 2.05 11.80 -6.87
C PRO A 103 0.57 12.08 -6.60
N ALA A 104 0.28 13.24 -6.01
CA ALA A 104 -1.10 13.69 -5.86
C ALA A 104 -1.82 13.68 -7.21
N GLY A 105 -3.02 13.14 -7.23
CA GLY A 105 -3.85 13.05 -8.43
C GLY A 105 -3.62 11.82 -9.30
N GLN A 106 -2.58 11.01 -9.03
CA GLN A 106 -2.29 9.83 -9.83
C GLN A 106 -3.26 8.69 -9.49
N TRP A 107 -4.00 8.22 -10.50
CA TRP A 107 -4.82 7.02 -10.39
C TRP A 107 -3.92 5.79 -10.24
N HIS A 108 -4.22 4.94 -9.26
CA HIS A 108 -3.38 3.79 -8.96
C HIS A 108 -4.14 2.68 -8.24
N ASN A 109 -3.58 1.49 -8.28
CA ASN A 109 -3.93 0.40 -7.38
C ASN A 109 -2.70 -0.49 -7.14
N THR A 110 -2.84 -1.43 -6.22
CA THR A 110 -1.77 -2.32 -5.78
C THR A 110 -2.28 -3.75 -5.76
N GLU A 111 -1.50 -4.67 -6.30
CA GLU A 111 -1.78 -6.12 -6.24
C GLU A 111 -0.75 -6.79 -5.35
N CYS A 112 -1.22 -7.61 -4.40
CA CYS A 112 -0.34 -8.40 -3.56
C CYS A 112 0.16 -9.62 -4.32
N LEU A 113 1.48 -9.83 -4.37
CA LEU A 113 2.11 -10.92 -5.12
C LEU A 113 2.54 -12.09 -4.25
N GLU A 114 2.66 -11.92 -2.93
CA GLU A 114 3.07 -13.00 -2.03
C GLU A 114 2.45 -12.86 -0.66
N SER A 115 2.24 -14.00 0.01
CA SER A 115 1.73 -14.06 1.37
C SER A 115 2.69 -13.38 2.35
N GLY A 116 2.15 -12.70 3.35
CA GLY A 116 2.93 -12.02 4.38
C GLY A 116 3.47 -10.67 3.96
N THR A 117 2.96 -10.09 2.89
CA THR A 117 3.39 -8.77 2.42
C THR A 117 3.00 -7.67 3.41
N VAL A 118 3.98 -6.87 3.79
CA VAL A 118 3.78 -5.67 4.64
C VAL A 118 4.61 -4.53 4.07
N PHE A 119 4.00 -3.37 3.96
CA PHE A 119 4.71 -2.14 3.57
C PHE A 119 4.34 -1.00 4.50
N ILE A 120 5.24 -0.03 4.61
CA ILE A 120 4.93 1.25 5.26
C ILE A 120 4.45 2.24 4.20
N GLU A 121 3.39 2.95 4.52
CA GLU A 121 2.80 3.98 3.71
C GLU A 121 2.82 5.30 4.48
N CYS A 122 3.33 6.33 3.83
CA CYS A 122 3.36 7.69 4.37
C CYS A 122 2.65 8.62 3.41
N LYS A 123 1.77 9.47 3.94
CA LYS A 123 1.09 10.52 3.16
C LYS A 123 1.17 11.84 3.92
N ASP A 124 1.41 12.92 3.20
CA ASP A 124 1.37 14.27 3.78
C ASP A 124 -0.08 14.74 3.96
N GLY A 125 -0.28 15.64 4.88
CA GLY A 125 -1.59 16.18 5.20
C GLY A 125 -2.42 15.30 6.12
N ALA A 126 -3.48 15.85 6.69
CA ALA A 126 -4.41 15.11 7.52
C ALA A 126 -5.27 14.17 6.66
N TYR A 127 -5.70 13.06 7.27
CA TYR A 127 -6.58 12.10 6.60
C TYR A 127 -7.86 12.78 6.11
N ALA A 128 -8.21 12.48 4.86
CA ALA A 128 -9.50 12.82 4.28
C ALA A 128 -10.05 11.59 3.55
N PRO A 129 -11.32 11.20 3.79
CA PRO A 129 -11.90 10.07 3.10
C PRO A 129 -12.00 10.35 1.60
N LEU A 130 -11.91 9.28 0.79
CA LEU A 130 -12.10 9.38 -0.65
C LEU A 130 -13.55 9.68 -0.97
N GLY A 131 -13.78 10.64 -1.87
CA GLY A 131 -15.08 10.87 -2.47
C GLY A 131 -15.32 9.94 -3.66
N PRO A 132 -16.56 9.84 -4.18
CA PRO A 132 -16.85 8.99 -5.33
C PRO A 132 -16.09 9.41 -6.60
N GLU A 133 -15.70 10.67 -6.72
CA GLU A 133 -14.89 11.19 -7.82
C GLU A 133 -13.43 10.71 -7.77
N ASP A 134 -12.99 10.14 -6.66
CA ASP A 134 -11.62 9.69 -6.45
C ASP A 134 -11.47 8.18 -6.55
N VAL A 135 -12.49 7.49 -7.01
CA VAL A 135 -12.50 6.03 -7.18
C VAL A 135 -13.02 5.71 -8.60
N LEU A 136 -12.30 4.86 -9.31
CA LEU A 136 -12.74 4.33 -10.61
C LEU A 136 -13.45 2.99 -10.41
N GLY A 137 -14.60 2.91 -10.96
CA GLY A 137 -15.37 1.72 -11.11
C GLY A 137 -15.87 0.84 -10.39
#